data_fa5251623bcb1c31c9d421e7b5cd4af9
#
_entry.id   fa5251623bcb1c31c9d421e7b5cd4af9
#
_cell.length_a   1.000
_cell.length_b   1.000
_cell.length_c   1.000
_cell.angle_alpha   90.00
_cell.angle_beta   90.00
_cell.angle_gamma   90.00
#
_symmetry.space_group_name_H-M   'P 1'
#
loop_
_entity.id
_entity.type
_entity.pdbx_description
1 polymer ?
#
loop_
_entity_poly.entity_id
_entity_poly.type
_entity_poly.pdbx_seq_one_letter_code
_entity_poly.pdbx_strand_id
1 'polypeptide(L)'
;MKVLIAYDSRTGHTEKMAKYMEEGVRFSGHNVEAKKITEIKSEKDLDGYDGYIFGCPTYHRDMTQTMKTFLFLAQKANLHGKVGGAFGSYTHSGDAPKYIYDTMQHVFHMNMTDLGSFNLKEGLMDKPEGMKACQDYGKVVGEKLGSA
;
A
#
# COMPACT_ATOMS: atom_id res chain seq x y z
N MET A 1 -10.74 12.64 -5.74
CA MET A 1 -9.96 12.40 -4.51
C MET A 1 -8.59 11.88 -4.87
N LYS A 2 -7.69 11.80 -3.93
CA LYS A 2 -6.30 11.48 -4.20
C LYS A 2 -5.77 10.38 -3.28
N VAL A 3 -5.09 9.39 -3.86
CA VAL A 3 -4.52 8.26 -3.12
C VAL A 3 -2.99 8.32 -3.19
N LEU A 4 -2.33 8.06 -2.07
CA LEU A 4 -0.88 7.88 -2.02
C LEU A 4 -0.57 6.39 -1.90
N ILE A 5 0.28 5.88 -2.79
CA ILE A 5 0.84 4.54 -2.66
C ILE A 5 2.30 4.73 -2.22
N ALA A 6 2.60 4.35 -0.98
CA ALA A 6 3.95 4.46 -0.43
C ALA A 6 4.53 3.07 -0.23
N TYR A 7 5.70 2.81 -0.79
CA TYR A 7 6.25 1.46 -0.82
C TYR A 7 7.75 1.44 -0.58
N ASP A 8 8.22 0.30 -0.06
CA ASP A 8 9.63 -0.06 0.00
C ASP A 8 9.86 -1.20 -0.97
N SER A 9 10.90 -1.13 -1.79
CA SER A 9 11.23 -2.18 -2.76
C SER A 9 12.72 -2.43 -2.79
N ARG A 10 13.12 -3.69 -2.64
CA ARG A 10 14.52 -4.10 -2.65
C ARG A 10 14.93 -4.67 -4.00
N THR A 11 14.05 -5.45 -4.64
CA THR A 11 14.34 -6.15 -5.88
C THR A 11 13.48 -5.68 -7.06
N GLY A 12 12.63 -4.69 -6.83
CA GLY A 12 11.73 -4.16 -7.87
C GLY A 12 10.36 -4.80 -7.92
N HIS A 13 10.12 -5.89 -7.22
CA HIS A 13 8.82 -6.58 -7.26
C HIS A 13 7.71 -5.74 -6.62
N THR A 14 7.96 -5.20 -5.43
CA THR A 14 6.97 -4.36 -4.75
C THR A 14 6.71 -3.07 -5.53
N GLU A 15 7.75 -2.51 -6.16
CA GLU A 15 7.59 -1.34 -7.02
C GLU A 15 6.69 -1.63 -8.20
N LYS A 16 6.84 -2.79 -8.82
CA LYS A 16 6.00 -3.20 -9.95
C LYS A 16 4.55 -3.36 -9.51
N MET A 17 4.33 -3.95 -8.33
CA MET A 17 2.98 -4.03 -7.75
C MET A 17 2.37 -2.65 -7.55
N ALA A 18 3.16 -1.71 -7.02
CA ALA A 18 2.70 -0.34 -6.79
C ALA A 18 2.25 0.32 -8.09
N LYS A 19 2.97 0.10 -9.18
CA LYS A 19 2.61 0.66 -10.50
C LYS A 19 1.28 0.08 -11.01
N TYR A 20 1.06 -1.21 -10.84
CA TYR A 20 -0.21 -1.83 -11.23
C TYR A 20 -1.37 -1.35 -10.36
N MET A 21 -1.13 -1.18 -9.06
CA MET A 21 -2.15 -0.63 -8.16
C MET A 21 -2.50 0.81 -8.52
N GLU A 22 -1.50 1.59 -8.93
CA GLU A 22 -1.69 2.94 -9.42
C GLU A 22 -2.68 2.97 -10.59
N GLU A 23 -2.51 2.06 -11.55
CA GLU A 23 -3.43 1.91 -12.66
C GLU A 23 -4.84 1.58 -12.16
N GLY A 24 -4.96 0.66 -11.20
CA GLY A 24 -6.23 0.27 -10.63
C GLY A 24 -6.97 1.42 -9.96
N VAL A 25 -6.24 2.25 -9.21
CA VAL A 25 -6.84 3.44 -8.59
C VAL A 25 -7.36 4.39 -9.66
N ARG A 26 -6.61 4.57 -10.76
CA ARG A 26 -7.07 5.40 -11.88
C ARG A 26 -8.34 4.85 -12.50
N PHE A 27 -8.48 3.53 -12.58
CA PHE A 27 -9.70 2.91 -13.10
C PHE A 27 -10.93 3.26 -12.26
N SER A 28 -10.75 3.56 -10.98
CA SER A 28 -11.85 3.99 -10.11
C SER A 28 -12.19 5.49 -10.25
N GLY A 29 -11.42 6.21 -11.06
CA GLY A 29 -11.67 7.63 -11.33
C GLY A 29 -10.95 8.60 -10.41
N HIS A 30 -10.06 8.13 -9.55
CA HIS A 30 -9.32 8.98 -8.61
C HIS A 30 -7.90 9.26 -9.07
N ASN A 31 -7.32 10.34 -8.56
CA ASN A 31 -5.93 10.66 -8.76
C ASN A 31 -5.07 9.81 -7.82
N VAL A 32 -3.84 9.51 -8.24
CA VAL A 32 -2.94 8.66 -7.46
C VAL A 32 -1.49 9.11 -7.67
N GLU A 33 -0.70 9.00 -6.60
CA GLU A 33 0.75 9.15 -6.67
C GLU A 33 1.38 7.91 -6.03
N ALA A 34 2.43 7.38 -6.65
CA ALA A 34 3.22 6.30 -6.08
C ALA A 34 4.61 6.84 -5.72
N LYS A 35 5.03 6.65 -4.48
CA LYS A 35 6.33 7.14 -3.99
C LYS A 35 7.03 6.07 -3.18
N LYS A 36 8.35 6.04 -3.27
CA LYS A 36 9.15 5.23 -2.35
C LYS A 36 9.09 5.85 -0.97
N ILE A 37 9.01 5.02 0.07
CA ILE A 37 8.95 5.56 1.43
C ILE A 37 10.19 6.37 1.78
N THR A 38 11.33 6.11 1.14
CA THR A 38 12.55 6.89 1.32
C THR A 38 12.44 8.32 0.79
N GLU A 39 11.45 8.60 -0.06
CA GLU A 39 11.19 9.95 -0.55
C GLU A 39 10.33 10.76 0.42
N ILE A 40 9.73 10.11 1.41
CA ILE A 40 8.88 10.75 2.41
C ILE A 40 9.74 11.07 3.61
N LYS A 41 10.02 12.36 3.82
CA LYS A 41 11.00 12.84 4.81
C LYS A 41 10.36 13.30 6.12
N SER A 42 9.09 13.68 6.09
CA SER A 42 8.37 14.13 7.29
C SER A 42 6.90 13.72 7.19
N GLU A 43 6.19 13.77 8.33
CA GLU A 43 4.76 13.49 8.37
C GLU A 43 3.95 14.46 7.50
N LYS A 44 4.49 15.64 7.21
CA LYS A 44 3.82 16.62 6.34
C LYS A 44 3.73 16.14 4.90
N ASP A 45 4.66 15.30 4.48
CA ASP A 45 4.64 14.73 3.12
C ASP A 45 3.47 13.76 2.94
N LEU A 46 2.83 13.37 4.02
CA LEU A 46 1.66 12.51 4.00
C LEU A 46 0.33 13.29 4.00
N ASP A 47 0.39 14.60 4.08
CA ASP A 47 -0.82 15.43 4.10
C ASP A 47 -1.41 15.58 2.70
N GLY A 48 -2.73 15.77 2.63
CA GLY A 48 -3.41 16.11 1.39
C GLY A 48 -3.94 14.93 0.58
N TYR A 49 -3.89 13.73 1.13
CA TYR A 49 -4.45 12.55 0.49
C TYR A 49 -5.73 12.10 1.21
N ASP A 50 -6.58 11.41 0.48
CA ASP A 50 -7.84 10.86 1.00
C ASP A 50 -7.72 9.37 1.28
N GLY A 51 -6.78 8.70 0.61
CA GLY A 51 -6.50 7.29 0.80
C GLY A 51 -5.02 7.00 0.76
N TYR A 52 -4.62 5.91 1.41
CA TYR A 52 -3.22 5.51 1.52
C TYR A 52 -3.11 4.00 1.34
N ILE A 53 -2.18 3.58 0.49
CA ILE A 53 -1.84 2.16 0.31
C ILE A 53 -0.35 2.03 0.60
N PHE A 54 0.01 1.23 1.61
CA PHE A 54 1.41 1.03 2.00
C PHE A 54 1.85 -0.39 1.67
N GLY A 55 3.09 -0.54 1.20
CA GLY A 55 3.58 -1.86 0.82
C GLY A 55 5.07 -2.05 0.96
N CYS A 56 5.47 -3.29 1.23
CA CYS A 56 6.87 -3.70 1.27
C CYS A 56 6.98 -5.23 1.09
N PRO A 57 8.18 -5.75 0.75
CA PRO A 57 8.37 -7.19 0.70
C PRO A 57 8.43 -7.77 2.13
N THR A 58 8.19 -9.08 2.24
CA THR A 58 8.34 -9.80 3.50
C THR A 58 9.75 -10.41 3.55
N TYR A 59 10.51 -10.07 4.58
CA TYR A 59 11.81 -10.66 4.88
C TYR A 59 11.79 -11.21 6.30
N HIS A 60 12.24 -12.46 6.48
CA HIS A 60 12.25 -13.12 7.79
C HIS A 60 10.91 -13.03 8.52
N ARG A 61 9.81 -13.24 7.76
CA ARG A 61 8.43 -13.20 8.26
C ARG A 61 8.01 -11.83 8.81
N ASP A 62 8.65 -10.77 8.36
CA ASP A 62 8.36 -9.43 8.86
C ASP A 62 8.49 -8.40 7.74
N MET A 63 7.99 -7.22 8.02
CA MET A 63 8.22 -6.08 7.16
C MET A 63 9.68 -5.62 7.26
N THR A 64 10.14 -4.86 6.27
CA THR A 64 11.49 -4.33 6.27
C THR A 64 11.68 -3.32 7.41
N GLN A 65 12.92 -3.15 7.86
CA GLN A 65 13.21 -2.13 8.88
C GLN A 65 12.88 -0.72 8.37
N THR A 66 13.10 -0.48 7.08
CA THR A 66 12.75 0.81 6.45
C THR A 66 11.25 1.09 6.57
N MET A 67 10.42 0.06 6.35
CA MET A 67 8.98 0.20 6.51
C MET A 67 8.59 0.43 7.97
N LYS A 68 9.23 -0.24 8.91
CA LYS A 68 8.96 -0.03 10.34
C LYS A 68 9.23 1.43 10.73
N THR A 69 10.35 1.98 10.29
CA THR A 69 10.71 3.37 10.52
C THR A 69 9.69 4.31 9.90
N PHE A 70 9.25 3.99 8.68
CA PHE A 70 8.22 4.77 7.99
C PHE A 70 6.90 4.79 8.76
N LEU A 71 6.49 3.65 9.32
CA LEU A 71 5.23 3.58 10.06
C LEU A 71 5.28 4.44 11.35
N PHE A 72 6.43 4.54 12.00
CA PHE A 72 6.59 5.48 13.12
C PHE A 72 6.42 6.93 12.67
N LEU A 73 6.95 7.25 11.50
CA LEU A 73 6.77 8.59 10.93
C LEU A 73 5.30 8.83 10.59
N ALA A 74 4.65 7.85 9.97
CA ALA A 74 3.24 7.94 9.57
C ALA A 74 2.31 8.11 10.78
N GLN A 75 2.68 7.57 11.92
CA GLN A 75 1.91 7.72 13.15
C GLN A 75 1.76 9.18 13.57
N LYS A 76 2.70 10.03 13.20
CA LYS A 76 2.67 11.45 13.52
C LYS A 76 1.73 12.24 12.60
N ALA A 77 1.37 11.68 11.45
CA ALA A 77 0.39 12.26 10.56
C ALA A 77 -1.01 11.93 11.06
N ASN A 78 -1.99 12.75 10.72
CA ASN A 78 -3.37 12.45 11.09
C ASN A 78 -4.04 11.66 9.97
N LEU A 79 -3.95 10.34 10.06
CA LEU A 79 -4.54 9.42 9.08
C LEU A 79 -5.89 8.85 9.54
N HIS A 80 -6.39 9.28 10.70
CA HIS A 80 -7.65 8.80 11.28
C HIS A 80 -8.81 8.91 10.27
N GLY A 81 -9.49 7.81 10.04
CA GLY A 81 -10.66 7.77 9.15
C GLY A 81 -10.34 7.74 7.66
N LYS A 82 -9.08 7.94 7.27
CA LYS A 82 -8.69 7.87 5.86
C LYS A 82 -8.76 6.43 5.36
N VAL A 83 -9.09 6.25 4.10
CA VAL A 83 -9.16 4.92 3.49
C VAL A 83 -7.76 4.33 3.36
N GLY A 84 -7.61 3.06 3.65
CA GLY A 84 -6.30 2.42 3.62
C GLY A 84 -6.29 1.02 3.02
N GLY A 85 -5.10 0.62 2.55
CA GLY A 85 -4.81 -0.71 2.09
C GLY A 85 -3.34 -1.04 2.34
N ALA A 86 -2.99 -2.33 2.27
CA ALA A 86 -1.63 -2.78 2.48
C ALA A 86 -1.31 -3.95 1.56
N PHE A 87 -0.09 -3.98 1.03
CA PHE A 87 0.32 -5.00 0.08
C PHE A 87 1.78 -5.37 0.22
N GLY A 88 2.17 -6.44 -0.45
CA GLY A 88 3.58 -6.82 -0.53
C GLY A 88 3.82 -8.02 -1.42
N SER A 89 5.10 -8.21 -1.77
CA SER A 89 5.57 -9.38 -2.48
C SER A 89 6.24 -10.34 -1.50
N TYR A 90 6.30 -11.63 -1.85
CA TYR A 90 6.93 -12.63 -1.01
C TYR A 90 7.45 -13.80 -1.84
N THR A 91 8.43 -14.53 -1.26
CA THR A 91 8.91 -15.80 -1.84
C THR A 91 8.45 -16.99 -1.00
N HIS A 92 8.56 -16.90 0.32
CA HIS A 92 8.25 -18.01 1.24
C HIS A 92 7.05 -17.74 2.15
N SER A 93 6.95 -16.54 2.72
CA SER A 93 5.82 -16.17 3.57
C SER A 93 5.42 -14.72 3.31
N GLY A 94 4.14 -14.41 3.50
CA GLY A 94 3.56 -13.12 3.17
C GLY A 94 3.06 -12.37 4.41
N ASP A 95 3.85 -12.29 5.48
CA ASP A 95 3.41 -11.74 6.76
C ASP A 95 3.42 -10.21 6.82
N ALA A 96 4.32 -9.56 6.06
CA ALA A 96 4.49 -8.10 6.14
C ALA A 96 3.22 -7.29 5.87
N PRO A 97 2.45 -7.56 4.81
CA PRO A 97 1.24 -6.77 4.55
C PRO A 97 0.22 -6.83 5.67
N LYS A 98 0.09 -7.98 6.34
CA LYS A 98 -0.83 -8.10 7.45
C LYS A 98 -0.40 -7.21 8.63
N TYR A 99 0.89 -7.16 8.92
CA TYR A 99 1.40 -6.30 9.99
C TYR A 99 1.19 -4.83 9.66
N ILE A 100 1.39 -4.44 8.41
CA ILE A 100 1.13 -3.07 7.95
C ILE A 100 -0.36 -2.77 8.08
N TYR A 101 -1.21 -3.67 7.58
CA TYR A 101 -2.66 -3.52 7.63
C TYR A 101 -3.15 -3.34 9.07
N ASP A 102 -2.69 -4.21 9.98
CA ASP A 102 -3.09 -4.16 11.39
C ASP A 102 -2.65 -2.84 12.05
N THR A 103 -1.46 -2.35 11.72
CA THR A 103 -0.98 -1.06 12.22
C THR A 103 -1.85 0.09 11.73
N MET A 104 -2.18 0.10 10.45
CA MET A 104 -3.03 1.13 9.86
C MET A 104 -4.43 1.12 10.49
N GLN A 105 -4.96 -0.07 10.73
CA GLN A 105 -6.31 -0.22 11.29
C GLN A 105 -6.36 0.10 12.78
N HIS A 106 -5.46 -0.46 13.57
CA HIS A 106 -5.55 -0.42 15.02
C HIS A 106 -4.74 0.71 15.68
N VAL A 107 -3.67 1.16 15.04
CA VAL A 107 -2.84 2.25 15.57
C VAL A 107 -3.24 3.59 14.94
N PHE A 108 -3.39 3.62 13.62
CA PHE A 108 -3.73 4.86 12.91
C PHE A 108 -5.24 5.10 12.81
N HIS A 109 -6.05 4.10 13.16
CA HIS A 109 -7.52 4.16 13.11
C HIS A 109 -8.06 4.55 11.73
N MET A 110 -7.47 3.96 10.70
CA MET A 110 -7.88 4.18 9.32
C MET A 110 -9.09 3.31 8.96
N ASN A 111 -9.79 3.73 7.92
CA ASN A 111 -10.90 2.96 7.34
C ASN A 111 -10.35 2.02 6.29
N MET A 112 -10.00 0.80 6.69
CA MET A 112 -9.30 -0.15 5.84
C MET A 112 -10.23 -0.82 4.83
N THR A 113 -9.67 -1.17 3.66
CA THR A 113 -10.40 -1.95 2.66
C THR A 113 -10.89 -3.27 3.23
N ASP A 114 -12.07 -3.69 2.81
CA ASP A 114 -12.66 -4.95 3.25
C ASP A 114 -11.95 -6.17 2.65
N LEU A 115 -11.08 -5.96 1.66
CA LEU A 115 -10.28 -7.04 1.07
C LEU A 115 -9.16 -7.53 1.98
N GLY A 116 -8.86 -6.78 3.06
CA GLY A 116 -7.73 -7.10 3.92
C GLY A 116 -6.41 -6.70 3.29
N SER A 117 -5.32 -7.33 3.73
CA SER A 117 -4.00 -7.13 3.14
C SER A 117 -3.84 -7.98 1.88
N PHE A 118 -3.03 -7.50 0.95
CA PHE A 118 -2.81 -8.16 -0.33
C PHE A 118 -1.38 -8.65 -0.47
N ASN A 119 -1.21 -9.94 -0.74
CA ASN A 119 0.09 -10.58 -0.98
C ASN A 119 0.14 -11.13 -2.39
N LEU A 120 1.30 -10.99 -3.05
CA LEU A 120 1.53 -11.60 -4.32
C LEU A 120 2.89 -12.32 -4.30
N LYS A 121 2.88 -13.61 -4.64
CA LYS A 121 4.11 -14.37 -4.76
C LYS A 121 4.95 -13.83 -5.92
N GLU A 122 6.25 -13.67 -5.71
CA GLU A 122 7.14 -13.06 -6.70
C GLU A 122 7.07 -13.73 -8.08
N GLY A 123 6.88 -15.06 -8.11
CA GLY A 123 6.77 -15.80 -9.36
C GLY A 123 5.55 -15.45 -10.21
N LEU A 124 4.56 -14.78 -9.65
CA LEU A 124 3.35 -14.36 -10.37
C LEU A 124 3.45 -12.93 -10.90
N MET A 125 4.52 -12.21 -10.57
CA MET A 125 4.66 -10.79 -10.88
C MET A 125 4.64 -10.49 -12.36
N ASP A 126 5.23 -11.36 -13.18
CA ASP A 126 5.30 -11.17 -14.62
C ASP A 126 4.16 -11.85 -15.38
N LYS A 127 3.16 -12.35 -14.66
CA LYS A 127 2.01 -13.02 -15.26
C LYS A 127 0.79 -12.10 -15.29
N PRO A 128 -0.09 -12.24 -16.30
CA PRO A 128 -1.30 -11.42 -16.38
C PRO A 128 -2.17 -11.48 -15.13
N GLU A 129 -2.25 -12.63 -14.47
CA GLU A 129 -3.03 -12.81 -13.26
C GLU A 129 -2.52 -11.94 -12.12
N GLY A 130 -1.20 -11.83 -11.98
CA GLY A 130 -0.57 -10.99 -10.96
C GLY A 130 -0.82 -9.51 -11.20
N MET A 131 -0.68 -9.07 -12.46
CA MET A 131 -0.99 -7.70 -12.85
C MET A 131 -2.45 -7.36 -12.54
N LYS A 132 -3.37 -8.22 -12.98
CA LYS A 132 -4.79 -8.00 -12.77
C LYS A 132 -5.15 -7.94 -11.30
N ALA A 133 -4.59 -8.82 -10.48
CA ALA A 133 -4.85 -8.84 -9.05
C ALA A 133 -4.43 -7.52 -8.37
N CYS A 134 -3.28 -6.98 -8.75
CA CYS A 134 -2.82 -5.69 -8.25
C CYS A 134 -3.74 -4.55 -8.68
N GLN A 135 -4.14 -4.54 -9.96
CA GLN A 135 -5.06 -3.54 -10.47
C GLN A 135 -6.42 -3.60 -9.77
N ASP A 136 -6.94 -4.81 -9.57
CA ASP A 136 -8.23 -5.01 -8.89
C ASP A 136 -8.17 -4.51 -7.44
N TYR A 137 -7.08 -4.78 -6.74
CA TYR A 137 -6.91 -4.30 -5.37
C TYR A 137 -6.92 -2.76 -5.31
N GLY A 138 -6.15 -2.13 -6.18
CA GLY A 138 -6.10 -0.66 -6.25
C GLY A 138 -7.46 -0.06 -6.60
N LYS A 139 -8.17 -0.69 -7.53
CA LYS A 139 -9.49 -0.25 -7.93
C LYS A 139 -10.49 -0.32 -6.77
N VAL A 140 -10.49 -1.41 -6.02
CA VAL A 140 -11.41 -1.57 -4.89
C VAL A 140 -11.12 -0.56 -3.79
N VAL A 141 -9.84 -0.29 -3.50
CA VAL A 141 -9.47 0.75 -2.54
C VAL A 141 -9.98 2.12 -3.02
N GLY A 142 -9.79 2.42 -4.30
CA GLY A 142 -10.30 3.67 -4.87
C GLY A 142 -11.81 3.77 -4.80
N GLU A 143 -12.51 2.69 -5.09
CA GLU A 143 -13.98 2.67 -5.02
C GLU A 143 -14.50 2.93 -3.61
N LYS A 144 -13.75 2.53 -2.58
CA LYS A 144 -14.11 2.79 -1.19
C LYS A 144 -14.12 4.29 -0.88
N LEU A 145 -13.38 5.09 -1.62
CA LEU A 145 -13.40 6.55 -1.47
C LEU A 145 -14.70 7.17 -2.00
N GLY A 146 -15.48 6.41 -2.76
CA GLY A 146 -16.71 6.89 -3.36
C GLY A 146 -16.50 7.40 -4.77
N SER A 147 -17.51 8.11 -5.29
CA SER A 147 -17.46 8.67 -6.64
C SER A 147 -16.43 9.80 -6.72
N ALA A 148 -15.67 9.81 -7.80
CA ALA A 148 -14.71 10.87 -8.06
C ALA A 148 -15.43 12.19 -8.39
#